data_812f11ced87bc69e3d37b1a67fe60582
#
_entry.id   812f11ced87bc69e3d37b1a67fe60582
#
_cell.length_a   1.000
_cell.length_b   1.000
_cell.length_c   1.000
_cell.angle_alpha   90.00
_cell.angle_beta   90.00
_cell.angle_gamma   90.00
#
_symmetry.space_group_name_H-M   'P 1'
#
loop_
_entity.id
_entity.type
_entity.pdbx_description
1 polymer ?
#
loop_
_entity_poly.entity_id
_entity_poly.type
_entity_poly.pdbx_seq_one_letter_code
_entity_poly.pdbx_strand_id
1 'polypeptide(L)'
;MAQRKPAHEYQVTLERPADFDRFWADIMDEVNEIPLNPSMEHIPMRSNDEVDVYEIHYDSLDHVRIAGWYARPKESYIAPPYPGLLIVPGYVSEPTLPKSWAKMGYATVGVAPRGKLRSNSRFNPGYPGLLINNIIDKNTYSYRGFYVDAARAVDFILTRPEVDASRIGVHGSSQGGALTITTSALRSDVITCGAAGAPYLCGFMDCAALTHSYPYEEINEYLRLHPDHEPMVRETLAYFDGINFAPMIKAPMFVYIGLEDDVVPPETGYALVEAMTCEKELHPYEHCAHDAGRVWVMPKVEEFLAQHLQPATTRAHAEPTVG
;
A
#
# COMPACT_ATOMS: atom_id res chain seq x y z
N MET A 1 -20.89 -5.16 -31.02
CA MET A 1 -19.91 -5.02 -29.94
C MET A 1 -19.20 -6.36 -29.82
N ALA A 2 -17.88 -6.41 -29.95
CA ALA A 2 -17.15 -7.64 -29.66
C ALA A 2 -17.38 -8.02 -28.20
N GLN A 3 -17.72 -9.25 -27.93
CA GLN A 3 -17.94 -9.73 -26.57
C GLN A 3 -16.60 -9.64 -25.82
N ARG A 4 -16.54 -8.83 -24.74
CA ARG A 4 -15.34 -8.70 -23.89
C ARG A 4 -15.01 -10.10 -23.36
N LYS A 5 -13.75 -10.49 -23.42
CA LYS A 5 -13.32 -11.77 -22.83
C LYS A 5 -13.55 -11.75 -21.32
N PRO A 6 -13.75 -12.92 -20.69
CA PRO A 6 -13.75 -12.97 -19.22
C PRO A 6 -12.48 -12.35 -18.64
N ALA A 7 -12.61 -11.62 -17.53
CA ALA A 7 -11.50 -10.85 -16.95
C ALA A 7 -10.24 -11.72 -16.65
N HIS A 8 -10.44 -12.97 -16.23
CA HIS A 8 -9.35 -13.92 -15.94
C HIS A 8 -8.64 -14.48 -17.20
N GLU A 9 -9.16 -14.24 -18.40
CA GLU A 9 -8.55 -14.61 -19.68
C GLU A 9 -7.82 -13.45 -20.37
N TYR A 10 -7.82 -12.29 -19.74
CA TYR A 10 -7.17 -11.09 -20.28
C TYR A 10 -5.66 -11.23 -20.21
N GLN A 11 -4.97 -10.88 -21.28
CA GLN A 11 -3.51 -10.86 -21.35
C GLN A 11 -3.06 -9.40 -21.33
N VAL A 12 -2.34 -9.01 -20.29
CA VAL A 12 -1.75 -7.67 -20.22
C VAL A 12 -0.66 -7.48 -21.26
N THR A 13 -0.52 -6.25 -21.75
CA THR A 13 0.48 -5.86 -22.75
C THR A 13 1.81 -5.44 -22.11
N LEU A 14 1.90 -5.49 -20.78
CA LEU A 14 3.04 -5.08 -20.00
C LEU A 14 4.26 -5.98 -20.23
N GLU A 15 5.43 -5.36 -20.44
CA GLU A 15 6.73 -6.04 -20.45
C GLU A 15 7.55 -5.59 -19.23
N ARG A 16 8.17 -6.55 -18.55
CA ARG A 16 9.05 -6.26 -17.41
C ARG A 16 10.43 -5.82 -17.92
N PRO A 17 10.92 -4.62 -17.53
CA PRO A 17 12.28 -4.20 -17.90
C PRO A 17 13.35 -5.18 -17.41
N ALA A 18 14.36 -5.44 -18.22
CA ALA A 18 15.41 -6.40 -17.87
C ALA A 18 16.25 -5.97 -16.66
N ASP A 19 16.34 -4.66 -16.40
CA ASP A 19 17.06 -4.08 -15.28
C ASP A 19 16.15 -3.65 -14.13
N PHE A 20 14.87 -4.09 -14.11
CA PHE A 20 13.87 -3.70 -13.10
C PHE A 20 14.36 -3.92 -11.67
N ASP A 21 14.90 -5.10 -11.36
CA ASP A 21 15.36 -5.42 -10.01
C ASP A 21 16.52 -4.52 -9.58
N ARG A 22 17.44 -4.24 -10.50
CA ARG A 22 18.57 -3.36 -10.24
C ARG A 22 18.10 -1.92 -10.04
N PHE A 23 17.19 -1.42 -10.88
CA PHE A 23 16.64 -0.07 -10.76
C PHE A 23 16.06 0.17 -9.35
N TRP A 24 15.27 -0.77 -8.83
CA TRP A 24 14.68 -0.64 -7.51
C TRP A 24 15.68 -0.89 -6.39
N ALA A 25 16.65 -1.79 -6.57
CA ALA A 25 17.72 -1.97 -5.59
C ALA A 25 18.55 -0.69 -5.43
N ASP A 26 18.96 -0.04 -6.54
CA ASP A 26 19.72 1.20 -6.52
C ASP A 26 18.94 2.32 -5.80
N ILE A 27 17.60 2.41 -5.98
CA ILE A 27 16.75 3.39 -5.28
C ILE A 27 16.67 3.07 -3.76
N MET A 28 16.53 1.80 -3.40
CA MET A 28 16.47 1.40 -1.99
C MET A 28 17.81 1.61 -1.30
N ASP A 29 18.93 1.39 -1.99
CA ASP A 29 20.26 1.71 -1.48
C ASP A 29 20.42 3.23 -1.28
N GLU A 30 20.00 4.05 -2.23
CA GLU A 30 20.00 5.51 -2.10
C GLU A 30 19.22 5.99 -0.86
N VAL A 31 18.02 5.48 -0.64
CA VAL A 31 17.22 5.89 0.53
C VAL A 31 17.78 5.39 1.85
N ASN A 32 18.48 4.25 1.86
CA ASN A 32 19.10 3.71 3.07
C ASN A 32 20.27 4.57 3.57
N GLU A 33 20.93 5.34 2.69
CA GLU A 33 21.95 6.33 3.08
C GLU A 33 21.33 7.58 3.76
N ILE A 34 20.02 7.79 3.62
CA ILE A 34 19.32 8.91 4.23
C ILE A 34 18.90 8.53 5.67
N PRO A 35 19.38 9.25 6.71
CA PRO A 35 18.94 9.01 8.08
C PRO A 35 17.42 9.10 8.20
N LEU A 36 16.80 8.16 8.91
CA LEU A 36 15.35 8.14 9.08
C LEU A 36 14.81 9.34 9.87
N ASN A 37 15.59 9.86 10.85
CA ASN A 37 15.22 10.98 11.72
C ASN A 37 13.77 10.87 12.26
N PRO A 38 13.39 9.75 12.90
CA PRO A 38 12.01 9.54 13.32
C PRO A 38 11.64 10.51 14.45
N SER A 39 10.45 11.10 14.36
CA SER A 39 9.83 11.86 15.45
C SER A 39 8.42 11.37 15.72
N MET A 40 7.98 11.50 16.97
CA MET A 40 6.67 11.04 17.42
C MET A 40 6.16 11.99 18.51
N GLU A 41 4.94 12.50 18.31
CA GLU A 41 4.26 13.38 19.25
C GLU A 41 2.93 12.76 19.67
N HIS A 42 2.74 12.58 20.99
CA HIS A 42 1.48 12.04 21.54
C HIS A 42 0.34 13.04 21.35
N ILE A 43 -0.81 12.56 20.86
CA ILE A 43 -2.00 13.39 20.61
C ILE A 43 -3.13 12.94 21.57
N PRO A 44 -3.22 13.53 22.78
CA PRO A 44 -4.21 13.12 23.79
C PRO A 44 -5.65 13.21 23.31
N MET A 45 -6.00 14.23 22.51
CA MET A 45 -7.35 14.42 21.97
C MET A 45 -7.81 13.30 21.03
N ARG A 46 -6.88 12.52 20.49
CA ARG A 46 -7.16 11.40 19.59
C ARG A 46 -7.00 10.05 20.27
N SER A 47 -6.36 10.02 21.43
CA SER A 47 -6.21 8.84 22.30
C SER A 47 -7.50 8.57 23.10
N ASN A 48 -7.63 7.38 23.67
CA ASN A 48 -8.72 6.98 24.58
C ASN A 48 -8.17 6.02 25.67
N ASP A 49 -9.04 5.35 26.40
CA ASP A 49 -8.62 4.45 27.48
C ASP A 49 -7.92 3.17 26.98
N GLU A 50 -8.13 2.79 25.72
CA GLU A 50 -7.63 1.54 25.11
C GLU A 50 -6.41 1.79 24.20
N VAL A 51 -6.33 2.97 23.53
CA VAL A 51 -5.39 3.26 22.45
C VAL A 51 -4.71 4.59 22.61
N ASP A 52 -3.39 4.63 22.51
CA ASP A 52 -2.59 5.83 22.34
C ASP A 52 -2.40 6.16 20.86
N VAL A 53 -2.54 7.44 20.50
CA VAL A 53 -2.33 7.96 19.14
C VAL A 53 -1.23 9.00 19.13
N TYR A 54 -0.38 8.91 18.12
CA TYR A 54 0.74 9.81 17.91
C TYR A 54 0.73 10.36 16.47
N GLU A 55 1.13 11.59 16.30
CA GLU A 55 1.59 12.10 15.02
C GLU A 55 3.05 11.72 14.84
N ILE A 56 3.40 11.23 13.66
CA ILE A 56 4.77 10.77 13.36
C ILE A 56 5.32 11.45 12.13
N HIS A 57 6.65 11.60 12.10
CA HIS A 57 7.36 12.02 10.92
C HIS A 57 8.66 11.24 10.79
N TYR A 58 9.10 11.05 9.52
CA TYR A 58 10.39 10.48 9.17
C TYR A 58 10.90 11.04 7.83
N ASP A 59 12.20 10.96 7.58
CA ASP A 59 12.80 11.39 6.33
C ASP A 59 12.85 10.22 5.34
N SER A 60 12.54 10.53 4.08
CA SER A 60 12.48 9.58 2.98
C SER A 60 13.33 10.06 1.80
N LEU A 61 13.22 9.39 0.65
CA LEU A 61 13.96 9.72 -0.57
C LEU A 61 13.88 11.22 -0.90
N ASP A 62 14.95 11.79 -1.43
CA ASP A 62 15.10 13.22 -1.71
C ASP A 62 14.97 14.12 -0.45
N HIS A 63 15.21 13.57 0.74
CA HIS A 63 15.03 14.25 2.02
C HIS A 63 13.62 14.84 2.21
N VAL A 64 12.60 14.20 1.65
CA VAL A 64 11.21 14.59 1.85
C VAL A 64 10.75 14.12 3.23
N ARG A 65 10.24 15.07 4.03
CA ARG A 65 9.68 14.77 5.35
C ARG A 65 8.28 14.18 5.21
N ILE A 66 8.12 12.95 5.63
CA ILE A 66 6.85 12.19 5.53
C ILE A 66 6.16 12.21 6.89
N ALA A 67 4.86 12.48 6.88
CA ALA A 67 3.99 12.46 8.04
C ALA A 67 3.13 11.20 8.08
N GLY A 68 2.64 10.87 9.26
CA GLY A 68 1.69 9.77 9.44
C GLY A 68 1.06 9.78 10.83
N TRP A 69 0.24 8.79 11.06
CA TRP A 69 -0.32 8.47 12.36
C TRP A 69 0.28 7.16 12.86
N TYR A 70 0.64 7.11 14.13
CA TYR A 70 0.94 5.87 14.82
C TYR A 70 -0.10 5.65 15.91
N ALA A 71 -0.65 4.46 16.00
CA ALA A 71 -1.56 4.07 17.06
C ALA A 71 -1.14 2.71 17.62
N ARG A 72 -1.16 2.57 18.94
CA ARG A 72 -0.87 1.32 19.62
C ARG A 72 -1.84 1.08 20.78
N PRO A 73 -2.03 -0.17 21.21
CA PRO A 73 -2.74 -0.40 22.47
C PRO A 73 -2.04 0.30 23.62
N LYS A 74 -2.80 0.77 24.61
CA LYS A 74 -2.21 1.09 25.91
C LYS A 74 -1.78 -0.17 26.63
N GLU A 75 -0.66 -0.13 27.28
CA GLU A 75 -0.12 -1.30 28.01
C GLU A 75 -1.04 -1.79 29.12
N SER A 76 -1.88 -0.88 29.65
CA SER A 76 -2.94 -1.23 30.61
C SER A 76 -4.10 -2.01 30.00
N TYR A 77 -4.28 -1.92 28.66
CA TYR A 77 -5.31 -2.64 27.91
C TYR A 77 -4.78 -3.93 27.30
N ILE A 78 -3.71 -3.85 26.54
CA ILE A 78 -3.00 -5.01 25.95
C ILE A 78 -1.51 -4.80 26.13
N ALA A 79 -0.80 -5.81 26.62
CA ALA A 79 0.66 -5.72 26.83
C ALA A 79 1.44 -6.01 25.52
N PRO A 80 2.60 -5.32 25.29
CA PRO A 80 3.49 -5.65 24.17
C PRO A 80 4.19 -7.02 24.41
N PRO A 81 4.85 -7.60 23.39
CA PRO A 81 5.11 -7.01 22.08
C PRO A 81 3.93 -7.12 21.10
N TYR A 82 3.75 -6.08 20.27
CA TYR A 82 2.69 -6.02 19.25
C TYR A 82 3.23 -6.39 17.87
N PRO A 83 2.47 -7.08 17.00
CA PRO A 83 2.78 -7.08 15.59
C PRO A 83 2.62 -5.68 15.00
N GLY A 84 3.48 -5.32 14.04
CA GLY A 84 3.37 -4.08 13.30
C GLY A 84 2.41 -4.20 12.13
N LEU A 85 1.56 -3.18 11.90
CA LEU A 85 0.66 -3.13 10.74
C LEU A 85 0.75 -1.77 10.05
N LEU A 86 1.16 -1.76 8.79
CA LEU A 86 1.16 -0.57 7.95
C LEU A 86 -0.16 -0.47 7.19
N ILE A 87 -0.86 0.64 7.34
CA ILE A 87 -2.06 1.00 6.58
C ILE A 87 -1.69 2.08 5.56
N VAL A 88 -1.94 1.80 4.31
CA VAL A 88 -1.58 2.67 3.18
C VAL A 88 -2.83 3.25 2.50
N PRO A 89 -2.79 4.55 2.08
CA PRO A 89 -3.98 5.29 1.67
C PRO A 89 -4.34 5.08 0.19
N GLY A 90 -5.62 5.33 -0.14
CA GLY A 90 -6.11 5.47 -1.52
C GLY A 90 -5.58 6.73 -2.23
N TYR A 91 -5.96 6.93 -3.51
CA TYR A 91 -5.42 7.99 -4.38
C TYR A 91 -5.65 9.40 -3.83
N VAL A 92 -6.90 9.77 -3.55
CA VAL A 92 -7.25 11.08 -2.99
C VAL A 92 -7.38 11.09 -1.46
N SER A 93 -7.24 9.92 -0.82
CA SER A 93 -7.48 9.77 0.61
C SER A 93 -6.26 10.16 1.43
N GLU A 94 -6.49 10.88 2.52
CA GLU A 94 -5.53 10.97 3.61
C GLU A 94 -5.56 9.68 4.45
N PRO A 95 -4.45 9.33 5.13
CA PRO A 95 -4.44 8.18 6.01
C PRO A 95 -5.43 8.38 7.15
N THR A 96 -6.26 7.38 7.38
CA THR A 96 -7.15 7.35 8.53
C THR A 96 -6.36 7.13 9.82
N LEU A 97 -6.93 7.56 10.94
CA LEU A 97 -6.39 7.18 12.25
C LEU A 97 -6.55 5.67 12.44
N PRO A 98 -5.47 4.90 12.58
CA PRO A 98 -5.55 3.44 12.58
C PRO A 98 -5.95 2.85 13.94
N LYS A 99 -6.88 3.50 14.67
CA LYS A 99 -7.29 3.14 16.04
C LYS A 99 -8.00 1.80 16.13
N SER A 100 -8.80 1.45 15.13
CA SER A 100 -9.51 0.15 15.10
C SER A 100 -8.52 -1.02 15.12
N TRP A 101 -7.49 -0.95 14.31
CA TRP A 101 -6.43 -1.96 14.27
C TRP A 101 -5.62 -1.99 15.57
N ALA A 102 -5.30 -0.81 16.11
CA ALA A 102 -4.61 -0.73 17.41
C ALA A 102 -5.44 -1.36 18.54
N LYS A 103 -6.76 -1.14 18.56
CA LYS A 103 -7.67 -1.79 19.52
C LYS A 103 -7.67 -3.32 19.38
N MET A 104 -7.41 -3.83 18.18
CA MET A 104 -7.30 -5.28 17.92
C MET A 104 -5.95 -5.88 18.30
N GLY A 105 -5.01 -5.08 18.85
CA GLY A 105 -3.73 -5.57 19.35
C GLY A 105 -2.52 -5.37 18.43
N TYR A 106 -2.64 -4.50 17.42
CA TYR A 106 -1.55 -4.14 16.52
C TYR A 106 -0.91 -2.81 16.90
N ALA A 107 0.38 -2.66 16.69
CA ALA A 107 1.04 -1.36 16.60
C ALA A 107 0.96 -0.90 15.13
N THR A 108 0.19 0.16 14.88
CA THR A 108 -0.26 0.47 13.51
C THR A 108 0.20 1.85 13.05
N VAL A 109 0.76 1.91 11.85
CA VAL A 109 1.09 3.16 11.15
C VAL A 109 0.11 3.40 10.01
N GLY A 110 -0.48 4.60 9.97
CA GLY A 110 -1.18 5.14 8.81
C GLY A 110 -0.29 6.20 8.15
N VAL A 111 0.32 5.87 7.02
CA VAL A 111 1.29 6.76 6.34
C VAL A 111 0.59 7.74 5.40
N ALA A 112 1.10 8.98 5.33
CA ALA A 112 0.79 9.97 4.30
C ALA A 112 1.99 10.11 3.36
N PRO A 113 2.12 9.33 2.27
CA PRO A 113 3.21 9.51 1.30
C PRO A 113 3.24 10.92 0.73
N ARG A 114 4.37 11.32 0.13
CA ARG A 114 4.55 12.66 -0.49
C ARG A 114 3.36 13.05 -1.38
N GLY A 115 2.99 14.32 -1.37
CA GLY A 115 1.82 14.84 -2.09
C GLY A 115 0.49 14.69 -1.35
N LYS A 116 0.40 13.87 -0.28
CA LYS A 116 -0.73 13.88 0.65
C LYS A 116 -0.66 15.14 1.54
N LEU A 117 -1.82 15.65 1.99
CA LEU A 117 -1.90 16.94 2.70
C LEU A 117 -0.85 17.13 3.80
N ARG A 118 -0.56 16.09 4.56
CA ARG A 118 0.41 16.11 5.64
C ARG A 118 1.87 16.09 5.19
N SER A 119 2.12 15.65 3.94
CA SER A 119 3.46 15.47 3.36
C SER A 119 3.61 16.19 2.02
N ASN A 120 2.90 17.32 1.82
CA ASN A 120 2.87 18.02 0.53
C ASN A 120 3.69 19.31 0.50
N SER A 121 4.46 19.62 1.54
CA SER A 121 5.19 20.90 1.62
C SER A 121 6.26 21.07 0.54
N ARG A 122 6.87 19.97 0.10
CA ARG A 122 7.91 19.96 -0.95
C ARG A 122 7.47 19.35 -2.28
N PHE A 123 6.37 18.62 -2.26
CA PHE A 123 5.88 17.88 -3.42
C PHE A 123 4.35 17.88 -3.38
N ASN A 124 3.72 18.55 -4.34
CA ASN A 124 2.26 18.67 -4.40
C ASN A 124 1.77 18.79 -5.85
N PRO A 125 1.75 17.69 -6.62
CA PRO A 125 1.27 17.71 -8.00
C PRO A 125 -0.24 17.86 -8.13
N GLY A 126 -0.98 17.67 -7.02
CA GLY A 126 -2.44 17.70 -7.01
C GLY A 126 -3.10 16.38 -7.39
N TYR A 127 -4.42 16.38 -7.34
CA TYR A 127 -5.31 15.30 -7.73
C TYR A 127 -6.48 15.88 -8.55
N PRO A 128 -6.60 15.65 -9.88
CA PRO A 128 -5.66 14.93 -10.77
C PRO A 128 -4.26 15.57 -10.81
N GLY A 129 -3.27 14.81 -11.26
CA GLY A 129 -1.90 15.28 -11.47
C GLY A 129 -0.81 14.34 -10.97
N LEU A 130 -1.02 13.66 -9.82
CA LEU A 130 -0.02 12.75 -9.25
C LEU A 130 0.37 11.64 -10.23
N LEU A 131 -0.62 11.05 -10.93
CA LEU A 131 -0.40 9.91 -11.81
C LEU A 131 0.48 10.27 -13.02
N ILE A 132 0.36 11.48 -13.54
CA ILE A 132 1.05 11.91 -14.76
C ILE A 132 2.26 12.82 -14.51
N ASN A 133 2.55 13.17 -13.27
CA ASN A 133 3.66 14.08 -12.98
C ASN A 133 5.00 13.43 -13.29
N ASN A 134 5.72 13.98 -14.28
CA ASN A 134 6.98 13.47 -14.85
C ASN A 134 6.85 12.04 -15.46
N ILE A 135 5.69 11.70 -16.01
CA ILE A 135 5.36 10.36 -16.52
C ILE A 135 6.27 9.88 -17.67
N ILE A 136 7.04 10.75 -18.28
CA ILE A 136 7.96 10.42 -19.40
C ILE A 136 9.39 10.09 -18.94
N ASP A 137 9.70 10.17 -17.64
CA ASP A 137 11.05 9.92 -17.12
C ASP A 137 10.98 9.11 -15.81
N LYS A 138 11.40 7.86 -15.87
CA LYS A 138 11.42 6.95 -14.72
C LYS A 138 12.25 7.46 -13.52
N ASN A 139 13.25 8.31 -13.76
CA ASN A 139 14.11 8.80 -12.67
C ASN A 139 13.47 9.92 -11.85
N THR A 140 12.50 10.61 -12.44
CA THR A 140 11.81 11.76 -11.81
C THR A 140 10.31 11.55 -11.65
N TYR A 141 9.76 10.40 -12.10
CA TYR A 141 8.36 10.08 -11.99
C TYR A 141 7.90 10.06 -10.53
N SER A 142 6.75 10.66 -10.27
CA SER A 142 6.20 10.86 -8.91
C SER A 142 6.19 9.61 -8.05
N TYR A 143 5.86 8.46 -8.64
CA TYR A 143 5.75 7.22 -7.90
C TYR A 143 7.10 6.63 -7.46
N ARG A 144 8.23 7.13 -7.99
CA ARG A 144 9.55 6.74 -7.48
C ARG A 144 9.65 7.00 -5.98
N GLY A 145 9.43 8.23 -5.56
CA GLY A 145 9.45 8.57 -4.15
C GLY A 145 8.21 8.11 -3.39
N PHE A 146 7.05 8.09 -4.04
CA PHE A 146 5.79 7.71 -3.42
C PHE A 146 5.79 6.25 -2.89
N TYR A 147 6.35 5.31 -3.66
CA TYR A 147 6.50 3.91 -3.24
C TYR A 147 7.53 3.77 -2.12
N VAL A 148 8.65 4.50 -2.24
CA VAL A 148 9.69 4.52 -1.21
C VAL A 148 9.17 5.06 0.12
N ASP A 149 8.30 6.09 0.10
CA ASP A 149 7.72 6.65 1.31
C ASP A 149 6.93 5.62 2.12
N ALA A 150 6.18 4.74 1.43
CA ALA A 150 5.45 3.65 2.08
C ALA A 150 6.40 2.55 2.59
N ALA A 151 7.40 2.16 1.79
CA ALA A 151 8.43 1.20 2.22
C ALA A 151 9.21 1.71 3.44
N ARG A 152 9.52 3.01 3.49
CA ARG A 152 10.24 3.66 4.58
C ARG A 152 9.41 3.76 5.89
N ALA A 153 8.07 3.72 5.79
CA ALA A 153 7.20 3.61 6.95
C ALA A 153 7.44 2.31 7.74
N VAL A 154 7.87 1.24 7.06
CA VAL A 154 8.28 -0.01 7.71
C VAL A 154 9.50 0.21 8.59
N ASP A 155 10.49 1.01 8.15
CA ASP A 155 11.65 1.35 8.97
C ASP A 155 11.23 2.12 10.23
N PHE A 156 10.27 3.03 10.13
CA PHE A 156 9.71 3.69 11.31
C PHE A 156 9.10 2.66 12.28
N ILE A 157 8.30 1.71 11.80
CA ILE A 157 7.72 0.65 12.63
C ILE A 157 8.83 -0.14 13.36
N LEU A 158 9.88 -0.50 12.65
CA LEU A 158 11.01 -1.27 13.20
C LEU A 158 11.84 -0.50 14.26
N THR A 159 11.71 0.83 14.34
CA THR A 159 12.33 1.61 15.42
C THR A 159 11.57 1.51 16.75
N ARG A 160 10.38 0.92 16.77
CA ARG A 160 9.54 0.86 17.98
C ARG A 160 9.90 -0.33 18.86
N PRO A 161 10.34 -0.10 20.11
CA PRO A 161 10.75 -1.20 21.01
C PRO A 161 9.58 -2.10 21.42
N GLU A 162 8.35 -1.61 21.35
CA GLU A 162 7.13 -2.35 21.63
C GLU A 162 6.65 -3.24 20.49
N VAL A 163 7.30 -3.16 19.31
CA VAL A 163 6.91 -3.92 18.10
C VAL A 163 7.76 -5.18 17.98
N ASP A 164 7.11 -6.29 17.63
CA ASP A 164 7.77 -7.52 17.22
C ASP A 164 8.15 -7.42 15.73
N ALA A 165 9.44 -7.21 15.47
CA ALA A 165 9.98 -7.04 14.13
C ALA A 165 9.81 -8.28 13.21
N SER A 166 9.50 -9.45 13.76
CA SER A 166 9.24 -10.67 13.00
C SER A 166 7.80 -10.80 12.50
N ARG A 167 6.92 -9.86 12.86
CA ARG A 167 5.49 -9.88 12.57
C ARG A 167 5.02 -8.52 12.03
N ILE A 168 5.34 -8.22 10.77
CA ILE A 168 5.00 -6.95 10.12
C ILE A 168 4.08 -7.22 8.92
N GLY A 169 2.89 -6.62 8.95
CA GLY A 169 1.92 -6.71 7.87
C GLY A 169 1.69 -5.37 7.16
N VAL A 170 1.09 -5.43 5.98
CA VAL A 170 0.67 -4.24 5.24
C VAL A 170 -0.72 -4.45 4.63
N HIS A 171 -1.56 -3.40 4.68
CA HIS A 171 -2.92 -3.44 4.17
C HIS A 171 -3.35 -2.10 3.58
N GLY A 172 -4.06 -2.18 2.45
CA GLY A 172 -4.71 -1.05 1.82
C GLY A 172 -5.54 -1.43 0.60
N SER A 173 -6.35 -0.49 0.12
CA SER A 173 -7.21 -0.69 -1.06
C SER A 173 -6.98 0.41 -2.08
N SER A 174 -7.27 0.12 -3.36
CA SER A 174 -7.04 1.04 -4.47
C SER A 174 -5.55 1.39 -4.60
N GLN A 175 -5.15 2.67 -4.56
CA GLN A 175 -3.74 3.04 -4.46
C GLN A 175 -3.08 2.38 -3.24
N GLY A 176 -3.81 2.22 -2.13
CA GLY A 176 -3.32 1.45 -0.99
C GLY A 176 -3.10 -0.02 -1.33
N GLY A 177 -3.90 -0.62 -2.22
CA GLY A 177 -3.64 -1.96 -2.76
C GLY A 177 -2.31 -2.02 -3.51
N ALA A 178 -2.03 -1.03 -4.39
CA ALA A 178 -0.74 -0.91 -5.06
C ALA A 178 0.42 -0.73 -4.08
N LEU A 179 0.27 0.15 -3.08
CA LEU A 179 1.29 0.36 -2.06
C LEU A 179 1.50 -0.89 -1.19
N THR A 180 0.47 -1.70 -0.98
CA THR A 180 0.61 -3.00 -0.32
C THR A 180 1.50 -3.94 -1.15
N ILE A 181 1.26 -4.03 -2.46
CA ILE A 181 2.06 -4.84 -3.39
C ILE A 181 3.52 -4.35 -3.42
N THR A 182 3.72 -3.06 -3.68
CA THR A 182 5.07 -2.49 -3.83
C THR A 182 5.86 -2.51 -2.52
N THR A 183 5.22 -2.24 -1.37
CA THR A 183 5.86 -2.35 -0.06
C THR A 183 6.22 -3.80 0.25
N SER A 184 5.34 -4.78 -0.02
CA SER A 184 5.63 -6.21 0.19
C SER A 184 6.80 -6.70 -0.67
N ALA A 185 6.97 -6.15 -1.88
CA ALA A 185 8.08 -6.44 -2.75
C ALA A 185 9.38 -5.80 -2.28
N LEU A 186 9.38 -4.47 -2.05
CA LEU A 186 10.56 -3.70 -1.66
C LEU A 186 11.07 -4.03 -0.26
N ARG A 187 10.19 -4.50 0.62
CA ARG A 187 10.51 -4.93 1.99
C ARG A 187 10.22 -6.41 2.21
N SER A 188 10.49 -7.22 1.18
CA SER A 188 10.35 -8.67 1.24
C SER A 188 11.29 -9.35 2.26
N ASP A 189 12.19 -8.59 2.86
CA ASP A 189 13.06 -8.96 3.99
C ASP A 189 12.32 -9.04 5.33
N VAL A 190 11.25 -8.24 5.54
CA VAL A 190 10.57 -8.12 6.83
C VAL A 190 9.05 -8.26 6.77
N ILE A 191 8.40 -8.04 5.61
CA ILE A 191 6.95 -8.19 5.51
C ILE A 191 6.56 -9.65 5.65
N THR A 192 5.65 -9.93 6.60
CA THR A 192 5.18 -11.27 6.94
C THR A 192 3.89 -11.64 6.20
N CYS A 193 3.03 -10.67 5.89
CA CYS A 193 1.83 -10.85 5.07
C CYS A 193 1.32 -9.52 4.52
N GLY A 194 0.53 -9.57 3.44
CA GLY A 194 -0.10 -8.39 2.86
C GLY A 194 -1.54 -8.63 2.42
N ALA A 195 -2.43 -7.64 2.62
CA ALA A 195 -3.80 -7.69 2.14
C ALA A 195 -4.10 -6.50 1.21
N ALA A 196 -4.26 -6.76 -0.08
CA ALA A 196 -4.40 -5.76 -1.14
C ALA A 196 -5.79 -5.79 -1.76
N GLY A 197 -6.54 -4.70 -1.63
CA GLY A 197 -7.86 -4.55 -2.25
C GLY A 197 -7.85 -3.74 -3.53
N ALA A 198 -8.59 -4.18 -4.56
CA ALA A 198 -8.72 -3.48 -5.84
C ALA A 198 -7.39 -2.81 -6.24
N PRO A 199 -6.28 -3.57 -6.39
CA PRO A 199 -4.93 -3.00 -6.48
C PRO A 199 -4.79 -2.14 -7.73
N TYR A 200 -4.75 -0.81 -7.51
CA TYR A 200 -4.49 0.20 -8.52
C TYR A 200 -2.99 0.16 -8.93
N LEU A 201 -2.62 0.77 -10.03
CA LEU A 201 -1.25 0.81 -10.55
C LEU A 201 -0.70 -0.58 -10.97
N CYS A 202 -1.59 -1.46 -11.40
CA CYS A 202 -1.26 -2.76 -11.98
C CYS A 202 -1.79 -2.79 -13.42
N GLY A 203 -0.92 -2.99 -14.41
CA GLY A 203 -1.28 -2.91 -15.82
C GLY A 203 -1.70 -1.50 -16.24
N PHE A 204 -0.89 -0.48 -15.98
CA PHE A 204 -1.26 0.94 -16.20
C PHE A 204 -1.82 1.23 -17.58
N MET A 205 -1.12 0.81 -18.64
CA MET A 205 -1.54 1.08 -20.01
C MET A 205 -2.73 0.23 -20.42
N ASP A 206 -2.85 -0.98 -19.88
CA ASP A 206 -4.00 -1.84 -20.08
C ASP A 206 -5.24 -1.25 -19.39
N CYS A 207 -5.10 -0.78 -18.14
CA CYS A 207 -6.17 -0.07 -17.45
C CYS A 207 -6.62 1.19 -18.20
N ALA A 208 -5.68 2.02 -18.67
CA ALA A 208 -6.00 3.21 -19.46
C ALA A 208 -6.79 2.90 -20.76
N ALA A 209 -6.56 1.69 -21.33
CA ALA A 209 -7.31 1.21 -22.48
C ALA A 209 -8.68 0.60 -22.11
N LEU A 210 -8.84 0.05 -20.91
CA LEU A 210 -10.02 -0.67 -20.44
C LEU A 210 -11.06 0.25 -19.77
N THR A 211 -10.63 1.36 -19.17
CA THR A 211 -11.52 2.29 -18.46
C THR A 211 -11.26 3.75 -18.84
N HIS A 212 -12.30 4.58 -18.71
CA HIS A 212 -12.24 6.04 -18.78
C HIS A 212 -12.49 6.69 -17.41
N SER A 213 -12.40 5.91 -16.33
CA SER A 213 -12.52 6.43 -14.98
C SER A 213 -11.18 6.99 -14.48
N TYR A 214 -11.25 8.07 -13.67
CA TYR A 214 -10.06 8.55 -12.96
C TYR A 214 -9.68 7.57 -11.86
N PRO A 215 -8.35 7.42 -11.62
CA PRO A 215 -7.24 8.25 -12.13
C PRO A 215 -6.66 7.80 -13.49
N TYR A 216 -6.97 6.63 -14.03
CA TYR A 216 -6.35 6.16 -15.28
C TYR A 216 -6.65 7.07 -16.49
N GLU A 217 -7.79 7.78 -16.48
CA GLU A 217 -8.12 8.75 -17.53
C GLU A 217 -7.10 9.90 -17.61
N GLU A 218 -6.34 10.20 -16.55
CA GLU A 218 -5.23 11.16 -16.61
C GLU A 218 -4.18 10.76 -17.66
N ILE A 219 -3.90 9.46 -17.83
CA ILE A 219 -2.97 8.95 -18.85
C ILE A 219 -3.56 9.20 -20.26
N ASN A 220 -4.84 8.89 -20.44
CA ASN A 220 -5.52 9.10 -21.72
C ASN A 220 -5.56 10.58 -22.09
N GLU A 221 -5.86 11.46 -21.14
CA GLU A 221 -5.85 12.91 -21.34
C GLU A 221 -4.47 13.43 -21.70
N TYR A 222 -3.43 12.96 -21.00
CA TYR A 222 -2.05 13.32 -21.28
C TYR A 222 -1.62 12.90 -22.69
N LEU A 223 -1.91 11.66 -23.08
CA LEU A 223 -1.54 11.12 -24.40
C LEU A 223 -2.37 11.74 -25.56
N ARG A 224 -3.59 12.21 -25.30
CA ARG A 224 -4.33 13.00 -26.30
C ARG A 224 -3.64 14.33 -26.62
N LEU A 225 -2.97 14.94 -25.65
CA LEU A 225 -2.21 16.18 -25.83
C LEU A 225 -0.78 15.94 -26.33
N HIS A 226 -0.20 14.80 -26.01
CA HIS A 226 1.18 14.43 -26.30
C HIS A 226 1.29 13.01 -26.88
N PRO A 227 0.73 12.75 -28.08
CA PRO A 227 0.68 11.38 -28.63
C PRO A 227 2.06 10.79 -28.94
N ASP A 228 3.05 11.62 -29.20
CA ASP A 228 4.44 11.24 -29.42
C ASP A 228 5.19 10.79 -28.13
N HIS A 229 4.62 11.05 -26.96
CA HIS A 229 5.18 10.61 -25.68
C HIS A 229 4.81 9.14 -25.32
N GLU A 230 3.89 8.50 -26.04
CA GLU A 230 3.42 7.15 -25.69
C GLU A 230 4.56 6.13 -25.44
N PRO A 231 5.63 6.04 -26.28
CA PRO A 231 6.71 5.11 -26.01
C PRO A 231 7.43 5.37 -24.69
N MET A 232 7.67 6.65 -24.34
CA MET A 232 8.33 7.07 -23.10
C MET A 232 7.43 6.79 -21.89
N VAL A 233 6.12 7.03 -22.02
CA VAL A 233 5.13 6.72 -20.97
C VAL A 233 5.11 5.21 -20.69
N ARG A 234 5.05 4.38 -21.74
CA ARG A 234 5.09 2.91 -21.59
C ARG A 234 6.38 2.44 -20.92
N GLU A 235 7.54 2.96 -21.35
CA GLU A 235 8.82 2.64 -20.72
C GLU A 235 8.80 3.02 -19.24
N THR A 236 8.44 4.26 -18.92
CA THR A 236 8.41 4.75 -17.54
C THR A 236 7.49 3.89 -16.68
N LEU A 237 6.24 3.73 -17.09
CA LEU A 237 5.23 3.02 -16.29
C LEU A 237 5.59 1.56 -16.04
N ALA A 238 6.32 0.89 -16.95
CA ALA A 238 6.78 -0.47 -16.76
C ALA A 238 7.69 -0.63 -15.53
N TYR A 239 8.44 0.40 -15.13
CA TYR A 239 9.24 0.38 -13.90
C TYR A 239 8.42 0.55 -12.62
N PHE A 240 7.17 1.00 -12.73
CA PHE A 240 6.29 1.29 -11.57
C PHE A 240 5.06 0.40 -11.51
N ASP A 241 4.91 -0.50 -12.47
CA ASP A 241 3.74 -1.37 -12.54
C ASP A 241 3.76 -2.46 -11.47
N GLY A 242 2.67 -2.57 -10.71
CA GLY A 242 2.53 -3.53 -9.62
C GLY A 242 2.70 -4.98 -10.07
N ILE A 243 2.34 -5.31 -11.32
CA ILE A 243 2.53 -6.66 -11.88
C ILE A 243 4.02 -7.00 -11.95
N ASN A 244 4.88 -6.03 -12.27
CA ASN A 244 6.32 -6.23 -12.34
C ASN A 244 6.98 -6.35 -10.95
N PHE A 245 6.33 -5.88 -9.88
CA PHE A 245 6.75 -6.13 -8.49
C PHE A 245 6.31 -7.50 -7.97
N ALA A 246 5.24 -8.07 -8.49
CA ALA A 246 4.64 -9.29 -7.98
C ALA A 246 5.62 -10.46 -7.78
N PRO A 247 6.58 -10.74 -8.71
CA PRO A 247 7.56 -11.80 -8.52
C PRO A 247 8.54 -11.60 -7.35
N MET A 248 8.70 -10.36 -6.86
CA MET A 248 9.59 -10.03 -5.74
C MET A 248 8.96 -10.31 -4.37
N ILE A 249 7.64 -10.48 -4.31
CA ILE A 249 6.91 -10.71 -3.07
C ILE A 249 7.18 -12.12 -2.57
N LYS A 250 7.55 -12.26 -1.29
CA LYS A 250 7.78 -13.54 -0.62
C LYS A 250 6.70 -13.90 0.38
N ALA A 251 6.06 -12.89 0.97
CA ALA A 251 5.05 -13.05 1.99
C ALA A 251 3.72 -13.54 1.40
N PRO A 252 2.89 -14.30 2.16
CA PRO A 252 1.52 -14.60 1.79
C PRO A 252 0.70 -13.34 1.50
N MET A 253 -0.11 -13.39 0.44
CA MET A 253 -0.91 -12.26 -0.03
C MET A 253 -2.40 -12.62 -0.12
N PHE A 254 -3.24 -11.74 0.45
CA PHE A 254 -4.69 -11.77 0.29
C PHE A 254 -5.09 -10.66 -0.68
N VAL A 255 -5.56 -11.01 -1.86
CA VAL A 255 -5.98 -10.04 -2.89
C VAL A 255 -7.50 -10.13 -3.09
N TYR A 256 -8.18 -9.00 -3.11
CA TYR A 256 -9.61 -8.95 -3.34
C TYR A 256 -9.97 -7.89 -4.39
N ILE A 257 -10.90 -8.23 -5.28
CA ILE A 257 -11.30 -7.41 -6.43
C ILE A 257 -12.82 -7.43 -6.63
N GLY A 258 -13.38 -6.34 -7.15
CA GLY A 258 -14.76 -6.29 -7.63
C GLY A 258 -14.81 -6.63 -9.12
N LEU A 259 -15.73 -7.52 -9.52
CA LEU A 259 -15.82 -7.94 -10.92
C LEU A 259 -16.51 -6.91 -11.83
N GLU A 260 -17.18 -5.90 -11.24
CA GLU A 260 -17.80 -4.77 -11.94
C GLU A 260 -17.03 -3.45 -11.69
N ASP A 261 -15.74 -3.55 -11.28
CA ASP A 261 -14.90 -2.38 -11.02
C ASP A 261 -14.57 -1.66 -12.35
N ASP A 262 -15.05 -0.43 -12.48
CA ASP A 262 -14.81 0.47 -13.61
C ASP A 262 -13.70 1.50 -13.37
N VAL A 263 -13.18 1.55 -12.14
CA VAL A 263 -12.03 2.38 -11.75
C VAL A 263 -10.73 1.60 -11.90
N VAL A 264 -10.68 0.38 -11.37
CA VAL A 264 -9.56 -0.55 -11.50
C VAL A 264 -10.07 -1.84 -12.13
N PRO A 265 -9.94 -2.00 -13.45
CA PRO A 265 -10.46 -3.16 -14.16
C PRO A 265 -9.99 -4.49 -13.56
N PRO A 266 -10.90 -5.45 -13.28
CA PRO A 266 -10.55 -6.71 -12.63
C PRO A 266 -9.54 -7.56 -13.43
N GLU A 267 -9.44 -7.33 -14.73
CA GLU A 267 -8.48 -7.98 -15.62
C GLU A 267 -7.05 -7.87 -15.11
N THR A 268 -6.66 -6.69 -14.66
CA THR A 268 -5.31 -6.44 -14.15
C THR A 268 -5.10 -7.00 -12.75
N GLY A 269 -6.16 -7.13 -11.96
CA GLY A 269 -6.13 -7.83 -10.68
C GLY A 269 -5.83 -9.33 -10.84
N TYR A 270 -6.43 -9.99 -11.84
CA TYR A 270 -6.12 -11.38 -12.17
C TYR A 270 -4.67 -11.53 -12.66
N ALA A 271 -4.22 -10.66 -13.58
CA ALA A 271 -2.85 -10.66 -14.08
C ALA A 271 -1.81 -10.45 -12.96
N LEU A 272 -2.10 -9.56 -12.01
CA LEU A 272 -1.25 -9.33 -10.84
C LEU A 272 -1.09 -10.61 -10.02
N VAL A 273 -2.19 -11.29 -9.70
CA VAL A 273 -2.16 -12.52 -8.90
C VAL A 273 -1.47 -13.66 -9.65
N GLU A 274 -1.66 -13.77 -10.96
CA GLU A 274 -0.96 -14.75 -11.78
C GLU A 274 0.56 -14.54 -11.73
N ALA A 275 1.02 -13.29 -11.76
CA ALA A 275 2.45 -12.94 -11.71
C ALA A 275 3.11 -13.19 -10.33
N MET A 276 2.35 -13.32 -9.23
CA MET A 276 2.88 -13.65 -7.92
C MET A 276 3.40 -15.08 -7.87
N THR A 277 4.55 -15.29 -7.22
CA THR A 277 5.15 -16.61 -6.97
C THR A 277 5.01 -17.07 -5.52
N CYS A 278 4.61 -16.19 -4.61
CA CYS A 278 4.35 -16.48 -3.20
C CYS A 278 3.01 -17.20 -2.98
N GLU A 279 2.73 -17.62 -1.76
CA GLU A 279 1.40 -18.03 -1.32
C GLU A 279 0.41 -16.87 -1.51
N LYS A 280 -0.75 -17.16 -2.09
CA LYS A 280 -1.70 -16.12 -2.47
C LYS A 280 -3.14 -16.64 -2.48
N GLU A 281 -4.05 -15.77 -2.09
CA GLU A 281 -5.48 -15.95 -2.20
C GLU A 281 -6.08 -14.82 -3.05
N LEU A 282 -6.94 -15.17 -4.01
CA LEU A 282 -7.72 -14.20 -4.77
C LEU A 282 -9.21 -14.35 -4.43
N HIS A 283 -9.81 -13.25 -4.02
CA HIS A 283 -11.23 -13.15 -3.67
C HIS A 283 -11.95 -12.20 -4.65
N PRO A 284 -12.48 -12.71 -5.77
CA PRO A 284 -13.31 -11.93 -6.67
C PRO A 284 -14.74 -11.84 -6.14
N TYR A 285 -15.32 -10.64 -6.18
CA TYR A 285 -16.69 -10.38 -5.71
C TYR A 285 -17.58 -9.99 -6.90
N GLU A 286 -18.55 -10.87 -7.22
CA GLU A 286 -19.61 -10.57 -8.18
C GLU A 286 -20.47 -9.40 -7.68
N HIS A 287 -20.97 -8.58 -8.60
CA HIS A 287 -21.84 -7.43 -8.32
C HIS A 287 -21.18 -6.36 -7.42
N CYS A 288 -19.86 -6.38 -7.29
CA CYS A 288 -19.09 -5.36 -6.60
C CYS A 288 -18.23 -4.59 -7.59
N ALA A 289 -18.25 -3.27 -7.48
CA ALA A 289 -17.43 -2.34 -8.22
C ALA A 289 -16.10 -2.08 -7.47
N HIS A 290 -15.65 -0.82 -7.42
CA HIS A 290 -14.40 -0.43 -6.76
C HIS A 290 -14.40 -0.65 -5.23
N ASP A 291 -15.53 -0.96 -4.65
CA ASP A 291 -15.65 -1.34 -3.24
C ASP A 291 -15.18 -2.79 -2.94
N ALA A 292 -15.01 -3.62 -3.97
CA ALA A 292 -14.36 -4.94 -3.94
C ALA A 292 -14.81 -5.83 -2.76
N GLY A 293 -16.12 -5.90 -2.50
CA GLY A 293 -16.72 -6.73 -1.45
C GLY A 293 -16.85 -6.06 -0.08
N ARG A 294 -16.33 -4.84 0.11
CA ARG A 294 -16.51 -3.95 1.28
C ARG A 294 -16.80 -4.66 2.62
N VAL A 295 -18.07 -4.70 3.05
CA VAL A 295 -18.45 -5.25 4.38
C VAL A 295 -18.27 -6.76 4.50
N TRP A 296 -18.26 -7.50 3.39
CA TRP A 296 -18.06 -8.96 3.39
C TRP A 296 -16.57 -9.33 3.36
N VAL A 297 -15.71 -8.49 2.79
CA VAL A 297 -14.28 -8.79 2.69
C VAL A 297 -13.53 -8.42 3.96
N MET A 298 -13.89 -7.34 4.65
CA MET A 298 -13.12 -6.86 5.81
C MET A 298 -12.96 -7.91 6.92
N PRO A 299 -13.99 -8.70 7.32
CA PRO A 299 -13.79 -9.78 8.29
C PRO A 299 -12.77 -10.83 7.84
N LYS A 300 -12.70 -11.12 6.53
CA LYS A 300 -11.71 -12.07 5.97
C LYS A 300 -10.31 -11.50 5.97
N VAL A 301 -10.17 -10.19 5.67
CA VAL A 301 -8.89 -9.47 5.78
C VAL A 301 -8.39 -9.48 7.22
N GLU A 302 -9.28 -9.22 8.19
CA GLU A 302 -8.96 -9.26 9.61
C GLU A 302 -8.53 -10.67 10.05
N GLU A 303 -9.22 -11.70 9.60
CA GLU A 303 -8.88 -13.11 9.87
C GLU A 303 -7.53 -13.49 9.26
N PHE A 304 -7.29 -13.15 7.98
CA PHE A 304 -6.01 -13.39 7.30
C PHE A 304 -4.84 -12.70 8.03
N LEU A 305 -4.97 -11.41 8.35
CA LEU A 305 -3.96 -10.69 9.08
C LEU A 305 -3.74 -11.27 10.49
N ALA A 306 -4.81 -11.66 11.19
CA ALA A 306 -4.71 -12.28 12.50
C ALA A 306 -4.02 -13.64 12.47
N GLN A 307 -4.27 -14.45 11.44
CA GLN A 307 -3.61 -15.75 11.26
C GLN A 307 -2.09 -15.60 11.12
N HIS A 308 -1.63 -14.63 10.34
CA HIS A 308 -0.20 -14.45 10.05
C HIS A 308 0.53 -13.59 11.08
N LEU A 309 -0.13 -12.61 11.68
CA LEU A 309 0.49 -11.65 12.59
C LEU A 309 0.25 -11.94 14.06
N GLN A 310 -0.78 -12.72 14.40
CA GLN A 310 -1.15 -13.09 15.76
C GLN A 310 -1.19 -11.87 16.70
N PRO A 311 -2.20 -11.00 16.57
CA PRO A 311 -2.30 -9.77 17.35
C PRO A 311 -2.29 -10.07 18.85
N ALA A 312 -1.73 -9.15 19.62
CA ALA A 312 -1.71 -9.26 21.06
C ALA A 312 -3.15 -9.18 21.63
N THR A 313 -3.44 -9.98 22.64
CA THR A 313 -4.78 -10.07 23.23
C THR A 313 -4.83 -9.39 24.59
N THR A 314 -6.02 -8.98 25.03
CA THR A 314 -6.25 -8.46 26.37
C THR A 314 -5.78 -9.48 27.40
N ARG A 315 -5.14 -9.03 28.47
CA ARG A 315 -4.88 -9.87 29.64
C ARG A 315 -6.24 -10.35 30.16
N ALA A 316 -6.47 -11.67 30.19
CA ALA A 316 -7.57 -12.21 30.94
C ALA A 316 -7.49 -11.62 32.37
N HIS A 317 -8.54 -10.96 32.83
CA HIS A 317 -8.61 -10.53 34.21
C HIS A 317 -8.36 -11.76 35.07
N ALA A 318 -7.21 -11.82 35.73
CA ALA A 318 -7.00 -12.80 36.77
C ALA A 318 -8.11 -12.54 37.79
N GLU A 319 -9.03 -13.49 37.92
CA GLU A 319 -10.02 -13.41 38.99
C GLU A 319 -9.25 -13.22 40.30
N PRO A 320 -9.65 -12.26 41.15
CA PRO A 320 -9.02 -12.14 42.44
C PRO A 320 -9.25 -13.48 43.17
N THR A 321 -8.16 -14.18 43.44
CA THR A 321 -8.20 -15.33 44.34
C THR A 321 -8.69 -14.81 45.67
N VAL A 322 -9.97 -15.09 45.96
CA VAL A 322 -10.56 -14.86 47.28
C VAL A 322 -9.85 -15.84 48.22
N GLY A 323 -8.93 -15.30 49.02
CA GLY A 323 -8.31 -15.98 50.15
C GLY A 323 -9.13 -15.77 51.42
#